data_b2cae0fd553f4f224e40b2d8fcfbc8ec
#
_entry.id   b2cae0fd553f4f224e40b2d8fcfbc8ec
#
_cell.length_a   1.000
_cell.length_b   1.000
_cell.length_c   1.000
_cell.angle_alpha   90.00
_cell.angle_beta   90.00
_cell.angle_gamma   90.00
#
_symmetry.space_group_name_H-M   'P 1'
#
loop_
_entity.id
_entity.type
_entity.pdbx_description
1 polymer ?
#
loop_
_entity_poly.entity_id
_entity_poly.type
_entity_poly.pdbx_seq_one_letter_code
_entity_poly.pdbx_strand_id
1 'polypeptide(L)'
;MEALTRELDRHDRLVLLGDVVEFQEAHPEHSLRFAEPVLRAIAERLGPDKELLLVAGNHDHDLVRDWALAQGEGLALEGQVPTDATEALARVCGYMGATKVTVHYPGLWLAPGVWAVHGHYLANYLQPVSSWGVHLRRSSPRPATPAELEQPSRPRAHMHDGLPPQRWIDRHIPQRMSALSSRLLGHQMLRHALPAFAASVSALGVQADWVVFGHVHRRGPLERDDARRWRVAASGPRLINTGSWRYEPVVARGLDGRCQYWPGGAVTIGEDGVPRCVGLLDSMSEADLLAEL
;
A
#
# COMPACT_ATOMS: atom_id res chain seq x y z
N MET A 1 6.10 -10.19 14.56
CA MET A 1 5.39 -9.30 15.52
C MET A 1 6.28 -8.43 16.38
N GLU A 2 7.33 -8.93 17.03
CA GLU A 2 8.20 -8.15 17.94
C GLU A 2 8.79 -6.86 17.35
N ALA A 3 9.24 -6.89 16.09
CA ALA A 3 9.82 -5.71 15.43
C ALA A 3 8.79 -4.58 15.28
N LEU A 4 7.56 -4.91 14.88
CA LEU A 4 6.45 -3.96 14.80
C LEU A 4 6.12 -3.42 16.19
N THR A 5 6.01 -4.29 17.18
CA THR A 5 5.69 -3.93 18.56
C THR A 5 6.67 -2.92 19.15
N ARG A 6 7.98 -3.15 18.96
CA ARG A 6 9.03 -2.22 19.41
C ARG A 6 8.94 -0.86 18.73
N GLU A 7 8.54 -0.83 17.46
CA GLU A 7 8.38 0.44 16.74
C GLU A 7 7.12 1.18 17.20
N LEU A 8 6.02 0.46 17.43
CA LEU A 8 4.77 1.05 17.95
C LEU A 8 4.94 1.73 19.31
N ASP A 9 5.92 1.28 20.14
CA ASP A 9 6.20 1.93 21.43
C ASP A 9 6.71 3.36 21.28
N ARG A 10 7.32 3.68 20.14
CA ARG A 10 7.95 4.98 19.87
C ARG A 10 7.03 5.99 19.19
N HIS A 11 5.81 5.56 18.82
CA HIS A 11 4.88 6.37 18.04
C HIS A 11 3.51 6.41 18.72
N ASP A 12 2.82 7.54 18.57
CA ASP A 12 1.47 7.76 19.12
C ASP A 12 0.37 7.32 18.14
N ARG A 13 0.75 7.12 16.86
CA ARG A 13 -0.17 6.77 15.79
C ARG A 13 0.38 5.65 14.93
N LEU A 14 -0.52 4.75 14.52
CA LEU A 14 -0.28 3.77 13.46
C LEU A 14 -1.21 4.06 12.29
N VAL A 15 -0.68 4.05 11.08
CA VAL A 15 -1.48 4.10 9.85
C VAL A 15 -1.37 2.77 9.12
N LEU A 16 -2.50 2.11 8.93
CA LEU A 16 -2.64 0.96 8.02
C LEU A 16 -3.04 1.50 6.65
N LEU A 17 -2.09 1.52 5.72
CA LEU A 17 -2.20 2.24 4.45
C LEU A 17 -2.69 1.34 3.31
N GLY A 18 -3.83 0.67 3.52
CA GLY A 18 -4.52 -0.15 2.54
C GLY A 18 -4.07 -1.61 2.46
N ASP A 19 -4.92 -2.41 1.83
CA ASP A 19 -4.73 -3.86 1.63
C ASP A 19 -4.51 -4.63 2.95
N VAL A 20 -5.26 -4.23 3.97
CA VAL A 20 -5.21 -4.84 5.31
C VAL A 20 -6.01 -6.15 5.32
N VAL A 21 -7.06 -6.23 4.50
CA VAL A 21 -7.90 -7.40 4.34
C VAL A 21 -7.97 -7.79 2.86
N GLU A 22 -7.80 -9.07 2.55
CA GLU A 22 -7.76 -9.58 1.18
C GLU A 22 -9.15 -10.01 0.69
N PHE A 23 -9.89 -9.14 0.01
CA PHE A 23 -11.23 -9.47 -0.54
C PHE A 23 -11.22 -9.85 -2.02
N GLN A 24 -10.12 -9.68 -2.73
CA GLN A 24 -10.05 -9.97 -4.17
C GLN A 24 -9.72 -11.44 -4.46
N GLU A 25 -8.84 -12.06 -3.66
CA GLU A 25 -8.35 -13.42 -3.88
C GLU A 25 -9.00 -14.47 -2.96
N ALA A 26 -9.78 -14.05 -1.95
CA ALA A 26 -10.39 -14.94 -0.98
C ALA A 26 -11.82 -14.49 -0.62
N HIS A 27 -12.62 -15.45 -0.12
CA HIS A 27 -13.96 -15.16 0.35
C HIS A 27 -13.91 -14.20 1.55
N PRO A 28 -14.75 -13.14 1.61
CA PRO A 28 -14.68 -12.10 2.65
C PRO A 28 -14.64 -12.63 4.09
N GLU A 29 -15.47 -13.64 4.41
CA GLU A 29 -15.49 -14.25 5.73
C GLU A 29 -14.16 -14.90 6.12
N HIS A 30 -13.49 -15.55 5.16
CA HIS A 30 -12.15 -16.10 5.39
C HIS A 30 -11.12 -15.00 5.66
N SER A 31 -11.14 -13.97 4.84
CA SER A 31 -10.21 -12.85 4.94
C SER A 31 -10.33 -12.13 6.28
N LEU A 32 -11.55 -11.87 6.72
CA LEU A 32 -11.81 -11.26 8.02
C LEU A 32 -11.32 -12.15 9.19
N ARG A 33 -11.53 -13.47 9.12
CA ARG A 33 -11.01 -14.41 10.13
C ARG A 33 -9.50 -14.46 10.21
N PHE A 34 -8.79 -14.28 9.09
CA PHE A 34 -7.33 -14.22 9.08
C PHE A 34 -6.79 -12.87 9.56
N ALA A 35 -7.48 -11.77 9.24
CA ALA A 35 -7.08 -10.45 9.68
C ALA A 35 -7.31 -10.24 11.19
N GLU A 36 -8.35 -10.82 11.76
CA GLU A 36 -8.76 -10.62 13.16
C GLU A 36 -7.62 -10.79 14.18
N PRO A 37 -6.88 -11.91 14.25
CA PRO A 37 -5.84 -12.09 15.26
C PRO A 37 -4.71 -11.08 15.13
N VAL A 38 -4.35 -10.68 13.91
CA VAL A 38 -3.29 -9.69 13.66
C VAL A 38 -3.75 -8.31 14.11
N LEU A 39 -4.96 -7.92 13.74
CA LEU A 39 -5.53 -6.61 14.09
C LEU A 39 -5.74 -6.47 15.60
N ARG A 40 -6.20 -7.54 16.27
CA ARG A 40 -6.31 -7.55 17.74
C ARG A 40 -4.94 -7.39 18.41
N ALA A 41 -3.92 -8.12 17.95
CA ALA A 41 -2.57 -8.02 18.51
C ALA A 41 -1.97 -6.61 18.33
N ILE A 42 -2.22 -5.95 17.20
CA ILE A 42 -1.82 -4.57 16.97
C ILE A 42 -2.56 -3.64 17.94
N ALA A 43 -3.87 -3.79 18.06
CA ALA A 43 -4.70 -2.95 18.92
C ALA A 43 -4.35 -3.11 20.40
N GLU A 44 -4.14 -4.33 20.87
CA GLU A 44 -3.69 -4.60 22.25
C GLU A 44 -2.37 -3.89 22.56
N ARG A 45 -1.48 -3.82 21.57
CA ARG A 45 -0.20 -3.14 21.74
C ARG A 45 -0.31 -1.61 21.72
N LEU A 46 -1.18 -1.08 20.88
CA LEU A 46 -1.46 0.36 20.85
C LEU A 46 -2.14 0.82 22.14
N GLY A 47 -3.09 0.03 22.62
CA GLY A 47 -3.89 0.39 23.79
C GLY A 47 -4.87 1.55 23.50
N PRO A 48 -5.53 2.10 24.55
CA PRO A 48 -6.54 3.14 24.39
C PRO A 48 -5.96 4.54 24.15
N ASP A 49 -4.69 4.76 24.46
CA ASP A 49 -4.07 6.10 24.44
C ASP A 49 -3.50 6.46 23.06
N LYS A 50 -3.28 5.47 22.20
CA LYS A 50 -2.75 5.66 20.84
C LYS A 50 -3.86 5.56 19.79
N GLU A 51 -3.55 6.09 18.60
CA GLU A 51 -4.51 6.18 17.52
C GLU A 51 -4.13 5.24 16.35
N LEU A 52 -5.13 4.53 15.83
CA LEU A 52 -5.02 3.75 14.60
C LEU A 52 -5.83 4.42 13.51
N LEU A 53 -5.17 4.72 12.40
CA LEU A 53 -5.80 5.27 11.21
C LEU A 53 -5.81 4.20 10.12
N LEU A 54 -6.98 3.95 9.53
CA LEU A 54 -7.16 2.99 8.45
C LEU A 54 -7.44 3.74 7.16
N VAL A 55 -6.72 3.39 6.10
CA VAL A 55 -7.01 3.81 4.73
C VAL A 55 -7.27 2.55 3.92
N ALA A 56 -8.34 2.48 3.16
CA ALA A 56 -8.61 1.33 2.31
C ALA A 56 -7.73 1.36 1.05
N GLY A 57 -7.26 0.17 0.63
CA GLY A 57 -6.57 -0.05 -0.64
C GLY A 57 -7.48 -0.62 -1.70
N ASN A 58 -6.92 -1.29 -2.69
CA ASN A 58 -7.72 -1.93 -3.73
C ASN A 58 -8.21 -3.34 -3.35
N HIS A 59 -7.48 -4.07 -2.49
CA HIS A 59 -7.90 -5.40 -2.03
C HIS A 59 -9.00 -5.34 -0.98
N ASP A 60 -9.09 -4.28 -0.22
CA ASP A 60 -10.10 -4.04 0.80
C ASP A 60 -11.02 -2.83 0.51
N HIS A 61 -11.08 -2.42 -0.77
CA HIS A 61 -11.93 -1.31 -1.22
C HIS A 61 -13.41 -1.47 -0.86
N ASP A 62 -13.90 -2.70 -0.77
CA ASP A 62 -15.27 -3.00 -0.38
C ASP A 62 -15.64 -2.48 1.03
N LEU A 63 -14.63 -2.21 1.87
CA LEU A 63 -14.85 -1.58 3.18
C LEU A 63 -15.44 -0.16 3.08
N VAL A 64 -15.13 0.55 1.99
CA VAL A 64 -15.45 1.99 1.83
C VAL A 64 -16.19 2.32 0.53
N ARG A 65 -16.36 1.36 -0.38
CA ARG A 65 -16.87 1.57 -1.74
C ARG A 65 -18.17 2.35 -1.78
N ASP A 66 -19.18 1.90 -1.04
CA ASP A 66 -20.51 2.48 -1.10
C ASP A 66 -20.50 3.91 -0.56
N TRP A 67 -19.71 4.15 0.48
CA TRP A 67 -19.51 5.49 1.02
C TRP A 67 -18.79 6.38 0.01
N ALA A 68 -17.71 5.91 -0.62
CA ALA A 68 -16.95 6.69 -1.61
C ALA A 68 -17.83 7.06 -2.83
N LEU A 69 -18.61 6.11 -3.34
CA LEU A 69 -19.55 6.35 -4.44
C LEU A 69 -20.65 7.35 -4.07
N ALA A 70 -21.13 7.32 -2.83
CA ALA A 70 -22.13 8.27 -2.34
C ALA A 70 -21.61 9.71 -2.25
N GLN A 71 -20.28 9.92 -2.09
CA GLN A 71 -19.70 11.26 -2.14
C GLN A 71 -19.77 11.89 -3.54
N GLY A 72 -19.79 11.08 -4.61
CA GLY A 72 -19.80 11.55 -5.98
C GLY A 72 -18.68 12.57 -6.25
N GLU A 73 -19.02 13.69 -6.91
CA GLU A 73 -18.05 14.76 -7.21
C GLU A 73 -17.50 15.46 -5.95
N GLY A 74 -18.16 15.28 -4.79
CA GLY A 74 -17.70 15.80 -3.50
C GLY A 74 -16.57 15.01 -2.84
N LEU A 75 -16.14 13.87 -3.43
CA LEU A 75 -15.03 13.08 -2.89
C LEU A 75 -13.73 13.90 -2.94
N ALA A 76 -13.26 14.34 -1.78
CA ALA A 76 -12.04 15.10 -1.62
C ALA A 76 -10.79 14.20 -1.54
N LEU A 77 -9.59 14.79 -1.40
CA LEU A 77 -8.33 14.05 -1.20
C LEU A 77 -8.27 13.34 0.15
N GLU A 78 -9.09 13.79 1.09
CA GLU A 78 -9.29 13.18 2.40
C GLU A 78 -10.76 13.29 2.78
N GLY A 79 -11.34 12.17 3.18
CA GLY A 79 -12.66 12.09 3.75
C GLY A 79 -12.66 11.11 4.91
N GLN A 80 -13.30 11.46 6.01
CA GLN A 80 -13.48 10.55 7.13
C GLN A 80 -14.68 9.65 6.87
N VAL A 81 -14.44 8.34 6.85
CA VAL A 81 -15.46 7.31 6.63
C VAL A 81 -16.02 6.89 7.99
N PRO A 82 -17.36 6.83 8.16
CA PRO A 82 -17.96 6.24 9.35
C PRO A 82 -17.48 4.80 9.55
N THR A 83 -17.12 4.44 10.78
CA THR A 83 -16.59 3.10 11.10
C THR A 83 -17.60 1.98 10.90
N ASP A 84 -18.86 2.31 10.72
CA ASP A 84 -20.01 1.44 10.42
C ASP A 84 -20.57 1.62 8.99
N ALA A 85 -19.82 2.27 8.10
CA ALA A 85 -20.24 2.50 6.72
C ALA A 85 -20.57 1.21 5.96
N THR A 86 -19.94 0.09 6.33
CA THR A 86 -20.29 -1.26 5.89
C THR A 86 -20.18 -2.24 7.05
N GLU A 87 -20.89 -3.37 6.97
CA GLU A 87 -20.79 -4.43 7.98
C GLU A 87 -19.36 -4.96 8.12
N ALA A 88 -18.65 -5.14 7.00
CA ALA A 88 -17.26 -5.57 7.01
C ALA A 88 -16.35 -4.56 7.70
N LEU A 89 -16.54 -3.25 7.46
CA LEU A 89 -15.77 -2.20 8.12
C LEU A 89 -16.05 -2.16 9.61
N ALA A 90 -17.32 -2.26 10.01
CA ALA A 90 -17.70 -2.32 11.42
C ALA A 90 -17.02 -3.49 12.15
N ARG A 91 -16.92 -4.66 11.50
CA ARG A 91 -16.21 -5.82 12.05
C ARG A 91 -14.72 -5.57 12.18
N VAL A 92 -14.08 -5.03 11.13
CA VAL A 92 -12.64 -4.67 11.15
C VAL A 92 -12.35 -3.68 12.27
N CYS A 93 -13.14 -2.61 12.38
CA CYS A 93 -12.99 -1.64 13.48
C CYS A 93 -13.26 -2.28 14.84
N GLY A 94 -14.22 -3.19 14.94
CA GLY A 94 -14.54 -3.95 16.17
C GLY A 94 -13.37 -4.82 16.67
N TYR A 95 -12.49 -5.30 15.79
CA TYR A 95 -11.29 -6.04 16.19
C TYR A 95 -10.28 -5.17 16.97
N MET A 96 -10.37 -3.84 16.84
CA MET A 96 -9.44 -2.90 17.49
C MET A 96 -9.77 -2.63 18.96
N GLY A 97 -10.87 -3.20 19.49
CA GLY A 97 -11.21 -3.13 20.91
C GLY A 97 -11.32 -1.69 21.43
N ALA A 98 -10.49 -1.34 22.42
CA ALA A 98 -10.47 -0.01 23.05
C ALA A 98 -9.57 1.00 22.32
N THR A 99 -8.82 0.60 21.30
CA THR A 99 -7.96 1.51 20.53
C THR A 99 -8.82 2.50 19.75
N LYS A 100 -8.44 3.77 19.77
CA LYS A 100 -9.11 4.81 18.99
C LYS A 100 -8.85 4.60 17.50
N VAL A 101 -9.91 4.27 16.75
CA VAL A 101 -9.83 4.03 15.30
C VAL A 101 -10.52 5.15 14.53
N THR A 102 -9.85 5.64 13.48
CA THR A 102 -10.46 6.51 12.47
C THR A 102 -10.20 5.91 11.08
N VAL A 103 -11.16 6.06 10.18
CA VAL A 103 -11.07 5.53 8.82
C VAL A 103 -11.10 6.69 7.85
N HIS A 104 -10.19 6.68 6.89
CA HIS A 104 -10.03 7.75 5.90
C HIS A 104 -10.01 7.18 4.48
N TYR A 105 -10.54 7.95 3.52
CA TYR A 105 -10.49 7.60 2.11
C TYR A 105 -10.65 8.84 1.21
N PRO A 106 -9.95 8.92 0.07
CA PRO A 106 -8.97 7.99 -0.49
C PRO A 106 -7.59 8.07 0.16
N GLY A 107 -7.32 9.09 0.92
CA GLY A 107 -6.06 9.31 1.65
C GLY A 107 -6.27 10.16 2.88
N LEU A 108 -5.17 10.58 3.52
CA LEU A 108 -5.18 11.44 4.70
C LEU A 108 -3.92 12.29 4.78
N TRP A 109 -4.03 13.40 5.50
CA TRP A 109 -2.88 14.24 5.85
C TRP A 109 -2.28 13.78 7.17
N LEU A 110 -1.04 13.26 7.13
CA LEU A 110 -0.32 12.77 8.31
C LEU A 110 0.28 13.91 9.14
N ALA A 111 0.73 14.95 8.45
CA ALA A 111 1.30 16.17 9.00
C ALA A 111 1.17 17.29 7.96
N PRO A 112 1.41 18.57 8.32
CA PRO A 112 1.48 19.64 7.33
C PRO A 112 2.46 19.29 6.20
N GLY A 113 1.96 19.32 4.95
CA GLY A 113 2.77 18.99 3.76
C GLY A 113 3.03 17.49 3.54
N VAL A 114 2.46 16.57 4.33
CA VAL A 114 2.62 15.12 4.16
C VAL A 114 1.26 14.46 3.93
N TRP A 115 0.99 14.07 2.69
CA TRP A 115 -0.21 13.34 2.31
C TRP A 115 0.08 11.85 2.14
N ALA A 116 -0.82 10.99 2.61
CA ALA A 116 -0.71 9.54 2.47
C ALA A 116 -1.92 8.97 1.74
N VAL A 117 -1.69 7.99 0.87
CA VAL A 117 -2.71 7.29 0.10
C VAL A 117 -2.25 5.87 -0.20
N HIS A 118 -3.17 4.90 -0.34
CA HIS A 118 -2.74 3.56 -0.70
C HIS A 118 -1.95 3.52 -2.02
N GLY A 119 -2.41 4.23 -3.05
CA GLY A 119 -1.66 4.38 -4.30
C GLY A 119 -2.26 3.64 -5.51
N HIS A 120 -3.33 2.88 -5.36
CA HIS A 120 -3.94 2.07 -6.43
C HIS A 120 -4.46 2.90 -7.62
N TYR A 121 -4.67 4.19 -7.47
CA TYR A 121 -5.07 5.08 -8.55
C TYR A 121 -4.08 5.12 -9.72
N LEU A 122 -2.81 4.75 -9.49
CA LEU A 122 -1.82 4.63 -10.56
C LEU A 122 -2.26 3.65 -11.67
N ALA A 123 -3.10 2.66 -11.34
CA ALA A 123 -3.61 1.68 -12.31
C ALA A 123 -4.38 2.34 -13.46
N ASN A 124 -5.04 3.47 -13.22
CA ASN A 124 -5.75 4.24 -14.26
C ASN A 124 -4.79 4.90 -15.27
N TYR A 125 -3.52 5.03 -14.91
CA TYR A 125 -2.47 5.64 -15.71
C TYR A 125 -1.54 4.62 -16.38
N LEU A 126 -1.74 3.32 -16.09
CA LEU A 126 -1.00 2.23 -16.72
C LEU A 126 -1.83 1.59 -17.83
N GLN A 127 -1.14 1.11 -18.86
CA GLN A 127 -1.72 0.32 -19.92
C GLN A 127 -0.99 -1.02 -19.98
N PRO A 128 -1.67 -2.16 -19.82
CA PRO A 128 -1.05 -3.46 -20.02
C PRO A 128 -0.66 -3.61 -21.50
N VAL A 129 0.59 -3.97 -21.76
CA VAL A 129 1.13 -4.20 -23.12
C VAL A 129 1.25 -5.69 -23.40
N SER A 130 1.42 -6.48 -22.35
CA SER A 130 1.45 -7.95 -22.39
C SER A 130 1.24 -8.47 -20.97
N SER A 131 1.08 -9.79 -20.82
CA SER A 131 1.04 -10.46 -19.51
C SER A 131 2.30 -10.22 -18.65
N TRP A 132 3.36 -9.64 -19.21
CA TRP A 132 4.65 -9.43 -18.57
C TRP A 132 5.09 -7.97 -18.46
N GLY A 133 4.29 -7.00 -18.95
CA GLY A 133 4.71 -5.61 -18.96
C GLY A 133 3.57 -4.61 -18.92
N VAL A 134 3.81 -3.52 -18.24
CA VAL A 134 2.94 -2.35 -18.17
C VAL A 134 3.69 -1.13 -18.70
N HIS A 135 3.00 -0.22 -19.35
CA HIS A 135 3.53 1.06 -19.78
C HIS A 135 2.67 2.21 -19.31
N LEU A 136 3.29 3.37 -19.14
CA LEU A 136 2.57 4.59 -18.85
C LEU A 136 1.59 4.90 -20.01
N ARG A 137 0.31 5.06 -19.69
CA ARG A 137 -0.72 5.40 -20.67
C ARG A 137 -0.50 6.82 -21.20
N ARG A 138 -0.39 6.96 -22.50
CA ARG A 138 -0.17 8.27 -23.17
C ARG A 138 -1.45 8.91 -23.71
N SER A 139 -2.57 8.17 -23.77
CA SER A 139 -3.83 8.67 -24.31
C SER A 139 -4.65 9.40 -23.26
N SER A 140 -5.24 10.54 -23.65
CA SER A 140 -6.21 11.34 -22.87
C SER A 140 -7.65 10.88 -23.13
N PRO A 141 -8.64 11.24 -22.29
CA PRO A 141 -8.51 11.99 -21.05
C PRO A 141 -8.02 11.14 -19.87
N ARG A 142 -7.33 11.78 -18.94
CA ARG A 142 -6.90 11.15 -17.67
C ARG A 142 -7.82 11.63 -16.56
N PRO A 143 -8.24 10.73 -15.66
CA PRO A 143 -8.99 11.15 -14.48
C PRO A 143 -8.20 12.19 -13.68
N ALA A 144 -8.86 13.25 -13.23
CA ALA A 144 -8.24 14.35 -12.52
C ALA A 144 -8.84 14.59 -11.12
N THR A 145 -9.92 13.87 -10.80
CA THR A 145 -10.58 13.96 -9.49
C THR A 145 -10.65 12.57 -8.83
N PRO A 146 -10.72 12.49 -7.49
CA PRO A 146 -10.96 11.21 -6.83
C PRO A 146 -12.23 10.52 -7.33
N ALA A 147 -13.33 11.26 -7.55
CA ALA A 147 -14.58 10.72 -8.06
C ALA A 147 -14.44 10.07 -9.44
N GLU A 148 -13.68 10.66 -10.34
CA GLU A 148 -13.40 10.06 -11.66
C GLU A 148 -12.53 8.81 -11.57
N LEU A 149 -11.65 8.75 -10.58
CA LEU A 149 -10.78 7.59 -10.32
C LEU A 149 -11.55 6.42 -9.70
N GLU A 150 -12.64 6.71 -8.97
CA GLU A 150 -13.56 5.71 -8.40
C GLU A 150 -14.53 5.14 -9.43
N GLN A 151 -14.81 5.84 -10.51
CA GLN A 151 -15.68 5.31 -11.55
C GLN A 151 -15.09 4.01 -12.11
N PRO A 152 -15.91 2.96 -12.32
CA PRO A 152 -15.43 1.70 -12.86
C PRO A 152 -14.91 1.94 -14.27
N SER A 153 -13.62 2.27 -14.38
CA SER A 153 -12.92 2.29 -15.64
C SER A 153 -12.90 0.87 -16.16
N ARG A 154 -13.74 0.56 -17.15
CA ARG A 154 -13.84 -0.70 -17.93
C ARG A 154 -13.53 -1.95 -17.11
N PRO A 155 -14.21 -3.10 -17.33
CA PRO A 155 -13.94 -4.33 -16.58
C PRO A 155 -12.43 -4.49 -16.45
N ARG A 156 -11.91 -4.46 -15.24
CA ARG A 156 -10.52 -4.83 -14.96
C ARG A 156 -10.38 -6.21 -15.58
N ALA A 157 -9.74 -6.29 -16.75
CA ALA A 157 -9.22 -7.56 -17.19
C ALA A 157 -8.37 -8.04 -16.01
N HIS A 158 -8.85 -9.07 -15.33
CA HIS A 158 -8.11 -9.65 -14.22
C HIS A 158 -6.77 -10.03 -14.81
N MET A 159 -5.71 -9.34 -14.40
CA MET A 159 -4.34 -9.57 -14.89
C MET A 159 -3.88 -11.01 -14.58
N HIS A 160 -4.73 -11.76 -13.91
CA HIS A 160 -4.52 -13.15 -13.52
C HIS A 160 -5.15 -14.19 -14.47
N ASP A 161 -5.98 -13.77 -15.44
CA ASP A 161 -6.57 -14.70 -16.40
C ASP A 161 -5.47 -15.23 -17.34
N GLY A 162 -4.89 -16.37 -16.97
CA GLY A 162 -3.87 -17.09 -17.74
C GLY A 162 -2.52 -17.28 -17.04
N LEU A 163 -2.29 -16.70 -15.86
CA LEU A 163 -1.13 -17.05 -15.03
C LEU A 163 -1.44 -18.27 -14.16
N PRO A 164 -0.45 -19.16 -13.94
CA PRO A 164 -0.60 -20.24 -12.96
C PRO A 164 -1.00 -19.66 -11.59
N PRO A 165 -1.79 -20.39 -10.79
CA PRO A 165 -2.13 -19.94 -9.44
C PRO A 165 -0.90 -19.48 -8.69
N GLN A 166 -0.96 -18.34 -7.99
CA GLN A 166 0.15 -17.73 -7.25
C GLN A 166 0.90 -18.78 -6.41
N ARG A 167 0.15 -19.67 -5.73
CA ARG A 167 0.71 -20.79 -4.94
C ARG A 167 1.60 -21.74 -5.74
N TRP A 168 1.32 -21.93 -7.04
CA TRP A 168 2.17 -22.76 -7.91
C TRP A 168 3.45 -22.03 -8.29
N ILE A 169 3.33 -20.74 -8.63
CA ILE A 169 4.46 -19.86 -8.93
C ILE A 169 5.39 -19.83 -7.72
N ASP A 170 4.86 -19.61 -6.52
CA ASP A 170 5.61 -19.51 -5.26
C ASP A 170 6.39 -20.79 -4.93
N ARG A 171 5.87 -21.97 -5.28
CA ARG A 171 6.52 -23.25 -5.01
C ARG A 171 7.62 -23.61 -6.02
N HIS A 172 7.51 -23.14 -7.24
CA HIS A 172 8.33 -23.65 -8.36
C HIS A 172 9.37 -22.65 -8.87
N ILE A 173 9.42 -21.43 -8.35
CA ILE A 173 10.44 -20.46 -8.74
C ILE A 173 11.77 -20.79 -8.05
N PRO A 174 12.86 -21.08 -8.83
CA PRO A 174 14.19 -21.26 -8.27
C PRO A 174 14.70 -19.97 -7.61
N GLN A 175 15.45 -20.09 -6.51
CA GLN A 175 16.05 -18.93 -5.79
C GLN A 175 16.80 -17.96 -6.73
N ARG A 176 17.52 -18.49 -7.72
CA ARG A 176 18.25 -17.66 -8.71
C ARG A 176 17.35 -16.76 -9.53
N MET A 177 16.08 -17.13 -9.71
CA MET A 177 15.12 -16.32 -10.45
C MET A 177 14.57 -15.16 -9.64
N SER A 178 14.48 -15.27 -8.31
CA SER A 178 13.95 -14.20 -7.45
C SER A 178 14.81 -12.93 -7.51
N ALA A 179 16.13 -13.06 -7.52
CA ALA A 179 17.03 -11.92 -7.69
C ALA A 179 16.84 -11.21 -9.04
N LEU A 180 16.65 -11.98 -10.13
CA LEU A 180 16.38 -11.42 -11.45
C LEU A 180 15.00 -10.78 -11.50
N SER A 181 13.98 -11.46 -10.98
CA SER A 181 12.60 -10.95 -10.91
C SER A 181 12.53 -9.65 -10.10
N SER A 182 13.20 -9.61 -8.93
CA SER A 182 13.28 -8.40 -8.11
C SER A 182 13.90 -7.22 -8.86
N ARG A 183 14.98 -7.46 -9.63
CA ARG A 183 15.61 -6.42 -10.46
C ARG A 183 14.71 -5.95 -11.59
N LEU A 184 14.08 -6.88 -12.32
CA LEU A 184 13.21 -6.57 -13.45
C LEU A 184 11.96 -5.81 -12.98
N LEU A 185 11.27 -6.31 -11.96
CA LEU A 185 10.09 -5.65 -11.40
C LEU A 185 10.45 -4.30 -10.77
N GLY A 186 11.58 -4.21 -10.07
CA GLY A 186 12.08 -2.94 -9.55
C GLY A 186 12.38 -1.91 -10.66
N HIS A 187 12.93 -2.37 -11.80
CA HIS A 187 13.15 -1.51 -12.96
C HIS A 187 11.81 -1.07 -13.60
N GLN A 188 10.86 -1.99 -13.77
CA GLN A 188 9.54 -1.68 -14.31
C GLN A 188 8.78 -0.70 -13.39
N MET A 189 8.84 -0.91 -12.09
CA MET A 189 8.26 0.01 -11.12
C MET A 189 8.82 1.43 -11.29
N LEU A 190 10.14 1.57 -11.30
CA LEU A 190 10.78 2.89 -11.46
C LEU A 190 10.53 3.52 -12.83
N ARG A 191 10.33 2.71 -13.87
CA ARG A 191 10.16 3.19 -15.24
C ARG A 191 8.72 3.51 -15.60
N HIS A 192 7.75 2.82 -15.00
CA HIS A 192 6.35 2.88 -15.40
C HIS A 192 5.39 3.18 -14.23
N ALA A 193 5.45 2.42 -13.14
CA ALA A 193 4.51 2.57 -12.03
C ALA A 193 4.75 3.89 -11.27
N LEU A 194 5.99 4.22 -10.95
CA LEU A 194 6.32 5.45 -10.25
C LEU A 194 5.96 6.72 -11.07
N PRO A 195 6.27 6.82 -12.38
CA PRO A 195 5.76 7.92 -13.20
C PRO A 195 4.23 7.94 -13.36
N ALA A 196 3.57 6.78 -13.37
CA ALA A 196 2.11 6.72 -13.40
C ALA A 196 1.50 7.27 -12.10
N PHE A 197 2.06 6.89 -10.96
CA PHE A 197 1.67 7.43 -9.67
C PHE A 197 1.94 8.95 -9.59
N ALA A 198 3.12 9.40 -10.00
CA ALA A 198 3.43 10.82 -10.07
C ALA A 198 2.43 11.60 -10.93
N ALA A 199 2.01 11.01 -12.07
CA ALA A 199 1.01 11.62 -12.94
C ALA A 199 -0.38 11.67 -12.26
N SER A 200 -0.79 10.65 -11.49
CA SER A 200 -2.04 10.67 -10.74
C SER A 200 -2.04 11.73 -9.65
N VAL A 201 -0.97 11.83 -8.87
CA VAL A 201 -0.80 12.85 -7.82
C VAL A 201 -0.84 14.26 -8.43
N SER A 202 -0.17 14.45 -9.57
CA SER A 202 -0.18 15.74 -10.30
C SER A 202 -1.58 16.10 -10.79
N ALA A 203 -2.32 15.14 -11.36
CA ALA A 203 -3.68 15.35 -11.87
C ALA A 203 -4.67 15.67 -10.75
N LEU A 204 -4.51 15.04 -9.59
CA LEU A 204 -5.30 15.32 -8.39
C LEU A 204 -4.98 16.70 -7.76
N GLY A 205 -3.95 17.39 -8.21
CA GLY A 205 -3.58 18.71 -7.72
C GLY A 205 -3.09 18.72 -6.26
N VAL A 206 -2.52 17.60 -5.79
CA VAL A 206 -2.06 17.45 -4.39
C VAL A 206 -0.97 18.47 -4.09
N GLN A 207 -1.22 19.36 -3.16
CA GLN A 207 -0.27 20.37 -2.67
C GLN A 207 0.42 19.85 -1.41
N ALA A 208 1.49 19.09 -1.59
CA ALA A 208 2.27 18.49 -0.52
C ALA A 208 3.77 18.61 -0.77
N ASP A 209 4.58 18.47 0.27
CA ASP A 209 6.05 18.31 0.17
C ASP A 209 6.39 16.83 -0.03
N TRP A 210 5.60 15.95 0.58
CA TRP A 210 5.76 14.50 0.56
C TRP A 210 4.44 13.79 0.29
N VAL A 211 4.52 12.72 -0.50
CA VAL A 211 3.42 11.77 -0.69
C VAL A 211 3.89 10.38 -0.30
N VAL A 212 3.27 9.83 0.74
CA VAL A 212 3.48 8.46 1.21
C VAL A 212 2.49 7.55 0.52
N PHE A 213 2.97 6.41 -0.03
CA PHE A 213 2.08 5.46 -0.70
C PHE A 213 2.55 4.00 -0.53
N GLY A 214 1.67 3.05 -0.79
CA GLY A 214 1.90 1.60 -0.76
C GLY A 214 1.75 0.96 -2.15
N HIS A 215 0.94 -0.09 -2.27
CA HIS A 215 0.43 -0.74 -3.49
C HIS A 215 1.46 -1.44 -4.38
N VAL A 216 2.60 -0.83 -4.66
CA VAL A 216 3.62 -1.40 -5.57
C VAL A 216 4.60 -2.34 -4.89
N HIS A 217 4.45 -2.59 -3.60
CA HIS A 217 5.21 -3.49 -2.74
C HIS A 217 6.73 -3.23 -2.71
N ARG A 218 7.24 -2.30 -3.51
CA ARG A 218 8.65 -1.92 -3.53
C ARG A 218 8.91 -0.76 -2.59
N ARG A 219 9.58 -1.07 -1.48
CA ARG A 219 10.05 -0.05 -0.53
C ARG A 219 10.99 0.96 -1.21
N GLY A 220 10.86 2.24 -0.87
CA GLY A 220 11.79 3.26 -1.35
C GLY A 220 11.33 4.71 -1.18
N PRO A 221 12.24 5.69 -1.49
CA PRO A 221 13.55 5.48 -2.09
C PRO A 221 14.53 4.80 -1.14
N LEU A 222 15.36 3.90 -1.67
CA LEU A 222 16.52 3.36 -0.97
C LEU A 222 17.75 4.22 -1.27
N GLU A 223 18.82 4.13 -0.49
CA GLU A 223 20.06 4.92 -0.69
C GLU A 223 20.63 4.84 -2.11
N ARG A 224 20.48 3.67 -2.76
CA ARG A 224 20.93 3.41 -4.14
C ARG A 224 20.01 3.99 -5.22
N ASP A 225 18.82 4.48 -4.87
CA ASP A 225 17.87 5.00 -5.83
C ASP A 225 18.21 6.45 -6.22
N ASP A 226 17.98 6.81 -7.49
CA ASP A 226 18.04 8.21 -7.91
C ASP A 226 16.85 8.98 -7.35
N ALA A 227 17.08 9.80 -6.34
CA ALA A 227 16.05 10.59 -5.66
C ALA A 227 15.22 11.49 -6.60
N ARG A 228 15.77 11.85 -7.78
CA ARG A 228 15.04 12.64 -8.78
C ARG A 228 13.85 11.89 -9.38
N ARG A 229 13.93 10.57 -9.44
CA ARG A 229 12.81 9.73 -9.91
C ARG A 229 11.68 9.65 -8.91
N TRP A 230 11.97 9.88 -7.63
CA TRP A 230 11.01 9.84 -6.53
C TRP A 230 10.42 11.25 -6.28
N ARG A 231 9.99 11.89 -7.36
CA ARG A 231 9.30 13.18 -7.34
C ARG A 231 8.19 13.22 -8.38
N VAL A 232 7.13 13.95 -8.08
CA VAL A 232 6.03 14.21 -9.02
C VAL A 232 6.52 15.03 -10.20
N ALA A 233 7.36 16.04 -9.93
CA ALA A 233 8.06 16.88 -10.91
C ALA A 233 9.34 17.41 -10.26
N ALA A 234 10.17 18.13 -11.00
CA ALA A 234 11.45 18.68 -10.49
C ALA A 234 11.30 19.45 -9.17
N SER A 235 10.26 20.27 -9.06
CA SER A 235 9.90 21.04 -7.85
C SER A 235 8.67 20.50 -7.10
N GLY A 236 8.11 19.38 -7.57
CA GLY A 236 6.90 18.79 -6.97
C GLY A 236 7.18 17.93 -5.73
N PRO A 237 6.12 17.36 -5.15
CA PRO A 237 6.20 16.50 -3.99
C PRO A 237 7.21 15.36 -4.15
N ARG A 238 7.90 15.04 -3.07
CA ARG A 238 8.71 13.83 -2.96
C ARG A 238 7.81 12.64 -2.73
N LEU A 239 8.15 11.50 -3.32
CA LEU A 239 7.42 10.25 -3.21
C LEU A 239 8.16 9.30 -2.29
N ILE A 240 7.43 8.58 -1.44
CA ILE A 240 8.00 7.55 -0.57
C ILE A 240 7.02 6.38 -0.48
N ASN A 241 7.50 5.17 -0.75
CA ASN A 241 6.68 3.95 -0.71
C ASN A 241 7.02 3.12 0.53
N THR A 242 5.97 2.68 1.23
CA THR A 242 6.10 1.87 2.44
C THR A 242 6.68 0.48 2.19
N GLY A 243 6.56 -0.06 0.97
CA GLY A 243 6.80 -1.47 0.70
C GLY A 243 5.60 -2.33 1.06
N SER A 244 5.86 -3.57 1.46
CA SER A 244 4.83 -4.57 1.80
C SER A 244 5.18 -5.32 3.08
N TRP A 245 4.17 -5.89 3.73
CA TRP A 245 4.33 -6.85 4.83
C TRP A 245 4.11 -8.30 4.37
N ARG A 246 3.77 -8.48 3.10
CA ARG A 246 3.65 -9.80 2.48
C ARG A 246 5.04 -10.30 2.05
N TYR A 247 5.40 -11.52 2.46
CA TYR A 247 6.55 -12.21 1.88
C TYR A 247 6.18 -12.77 0.51
N GLU A 248 6.88 -12.33 -0.52
CA GLU A 248 6.66 -12.75 -1.91
C GLU A 248 7.88 -13.54 -2.44
N PRO A 249 7.80 -14.88 -2.49
CA PRO A 249 8.92 -15.72 -2.92
C PRO A 249 9.47 -15.37 -4.30
N VAL A 250 8.60 -14.90 -5.21
CA VAL A 250 8.99 -14.50 -6.59
C VAL A 250 10.06 -13.42 -6.61
N VAL A 251 10.08 -12.53 -5.63
CA VAL A 251 10.98 -11.37 -5.58
C VAL A 251 11.89 -11.35 -4.35
N ALA A 252 11.63 -12.19 -3.34
CA ALA A 252 12.35 -12.13 -2.08
C ALA A 252 13.09 -13.44 -1.71
N ARG A 253 12.73 -14.60 -2.31
CA ARG A 253 13.33 -15.90 -1.96
C ARG A 253 14.85 -15.91 -2.11
N GLY A 254 15.56 -16.34 -1.07
CA GLY A 254 17.01 -16.40 -1.03
C GLY A 254 17.71 -15.05 -1.02
N LEU A 255 16.97 -13.98 -0.77
CA LEU A 255 17.50 -12.62 -0.58
C LEU A 255 17.47 -12.25 0.91
N ASP A 256 17.78 -11.00 1.22
CA ASP A 256 17.84 -10.46 2.59
C ASP A 256 17.19 -9.07 2.64
N GLY A 257 17.21 -8.43 3.79
CA GLY A 257 16.65 -7.10 4.02
C GLY A 257 17.15 -5.97 3.11
N ARG A 258 18.22 -6.19 2.36
CA ARG A 258 18.66 -5.25 1.31
C ARG A 258 17.80 -5.33 0.05
N CYS A 259 16.96 -6.36 -0.07
CA CYS A 259 15.99 -6.47 -1.15
C CYS A 259 14.90 -5.41 -1.00
N GLN A 260 14.61 -4.72 -2.09
CA GLN A 260 13.57 -3.68 -2.14
C GLN A 260 12.14 -4.22 -1.92
N TYR A 261 11.94 -5.52 -2.06
CA TYR A 261 10.68 -6.25 -1.84
C TYR A 261 10.71 -7.08 -0.56
N TRP A 262 11.70 -6.86 0.32
CA TRP A 262 11.73 -7.52 1.60
C TRP A 262 10.55 -7.07 2.46
N PRO A 263 9.84 -7.98 3.15
CA PRO A 263 8.68 -7.61 3.95
C PRO A 263 9.07 -6.76 5.17
N GLY A 264 8.07 -6.12 5.79
CA GLY A 264 8.27 -5.29 6.97
C GLY A 264 8.68 -3.85 6.65
N GLY A 265 8.44 -3.39 5.42
CA GLY A 265 8.62 -1.99 5.05
C GLY A 265 7.62 -1.10 5.79
N ALA A 266 8.08 0.06 6.27
CA ALA A 266 7.26 1.09 6.88
C ALA A 266 7.82 2.49 6.55
N VAL A 267 7.01 3.51 6.81
CA VAL A 267 7.44 4.92 6.81
C VAL A 267 7.18 5.48 8.18
N THR A 268 8.20 6.02 8.80
CA THR A 268 8.10 6.73 10.08
C THR A 268 8.19 8.24 9.88
N ILE A 269 7.44 8.98 10.68
CA ILE A 269 7.47 10.44 10.72
C ILE A 269 7.74 10.85 12.16
N GLY A 270 8.89 11.48 12.42
CA GLY A 270 9.26 12.00 13.71
C GLY A 270 8.75 13.43 13.94
N GLU A 271 9.21 14.07 15.02
CA GLU A 271 8.85 15.45 15.39
C GLU A 271 9.23 16.47 14.31
N ASP A 272 10.23 16.17 13.49
CA ASP A 272 10.64 17.03 12.37
C ASP A 272 9.69 16.98 11.16
N GLY A 273 8.65 16.14 11.22
CA GLY A 273 7.66 15.99 10.16
C GLY A 273 8.18 15.35 8.87
N VAL A 274 9.42 14.85 8.84
CA VAL A 274 10.04 14.29 7.64
C VAL A 274 9.80 12.77 7.55
N PRO A 275 9.14 12.28 6.49
CA PRO A 275 8.96 10.84 6.29
C PRO A 275 10.28 10.13 6.01
N ARG A 276 10.49 8.99 6.67
CA ARG A 276 11.67 8.11 6.50
C ARG A 276 11.22 6.67 6.24
N CYS A 277 11.79 6.09 5.18
CA CYS A 277 11.55 4.69 4.86
C CYS A 277 12.40 3.80 5.77
N VAL A 278 11.80 2.83 6.44
CA VAL A 278 12.46 1.89 7.33
C VAL A 278 12.08 0.45 6.96
N GLY A 279 12.97 -0.50 7.27
CA GLY A 279 12.72 -1.92 7.11
C GLY A 279 12.80 -2.62 8.46
N LEU A 280 11.64 -2.84 9.07
CA LEU A 280 11.56 -3.39 10.43
C LEU A 280 12.03 -4.84 10.54
N LEU A 281 12.00 -5.56 9.42
CA LEU A 281 12.40 -6.97 9.32
C LEU A 281 13.72 -7.16 8.54
N ASP A 282 14.48 -6.09 8.27
CA ASP A 282 15.70 -6.17 7.45
C ASP A 282 16.82 -7.04 8.07
N SER A 283 16.80 -7.21 9.39
CA SER A 283 17.76 -8.06 10.11
C SER A 283 17.37 -9.54 10.17
N MET A 284 16.13 -9.88 9.77
CA MET A 284 15.67 -11.27 9.77
C MET A 284 16.19 -12.02 8.54
N SER A 285 16.51 -13.30 8.70
CA SER A 285 16.75 -14.19 7.58
C SER A 285 15.43 -14.68 6.99
N GLU A 286 15.47 -15.23 5.76
CA GLU A 286 14.31 -15.90 5.15
C GLU A 286 13.77 -17.03 6.04
N ALA A 287 14.68 -17.80 6.67
CA ALA A 287 14.30 -18.89 7.55
C ALA A 287 13.52 -18.39 8.78
N ASP A 288 13.97 -17.29 9.37
CA ASP A 288 13.29 -16.68 10.53
C ASP A 288 11.91 -16.14 10.14
N LEU A 289 11.79 -15.49 8.97
CA LEU A 289 10.51 -15.01 8.46
C LEU A 289 9.51 -16.14 8.26
N LEU A 290 9.96 -17.27 7.66
CA LEU A 290 9.10 -18.41 7.39
C LEU A 290 8.76 -19.22 8.65
N ALA A 291 9.53 -19.11 9.71
CA ALA A 291 9.22 -19.74 10.99
C ALA A 291 8.15 -18.98 11.80
N GLU A 292 7.93 -17.68 11.49
CA GLU A 292 6.91 -16.85 12.14
C GLU A 292 5.55 -16.83 11.38
N LEU A 293 5.51 -17.40 10.17
CA LEU A 293 4.30 -17.53 9.33
C LEU A 293 3.58 -18.84 9.59
#